data_e8ffd022489311d4e2cb83d542cf0dd7
#
_entry.id   e8ffd022489311d4e2cb83d542cf0dd7
#
_cell.length_a   1.000
_cell.length_b   1.000
_cell.length_c   1.000
_cell.angle_alpha   90.00
_cell.angle_beta   90.00
_cell.angle_gamma   90.00
#
_symmetry.space_group_name_H-M   'P 1'
#
loop_
_entity.id
_entity.type
_entity.pdbx_description
1 polymer ?
#
loop_
_entity_poly.entity_id
_entity_poly.type
_entity_poly.pdbx_seq_one_letter_code
_entity_poly.pdbx_strand_id
1 'polypeptide(L)'
;VIAHADYQREQSVKNNAAKAVAGSNFQKRLHAPDPVSAPKIIFEDSHLIIVDKPAGLLSQEDASGVPSLTDWLRHHFGRNYVGTIHRLDRNTSGIMIFAKRTKAASRLSEALRQNKIRRTYLAWLHGSIRSPQKWIHWLLKDEEKNHVRVVSPRTHGAKEAILSLKPLRYAEKNGKKLTLAEIELETGRSHQIRVQCSAKGFPVAGDVKYGQPEDKTFLRPALHSASVSFPHPMTDQIRSYLAELPPDLQL
;
A
#
# COMPACT_ATOMS: atom_id res chain seq x y z
N VAL A 1 -44.08 -21.94 -2.77
CA VAL A 1 -43.42 -20.80 -2.06
C VAL A 1 -42.38 -21.31 -1.06
N ILE A 2 -42.61 -22.43 -0.36
CA ILE A 2 -41.70 -22.99 0.66
C ILE A 2 -40.39 -23.52 0.02
N ALA A 3 -40.48 -24.23 -1.12
CA ALA A 3 -39.32 -24.83 -1.81
C ALA A 3 -38.29 -23.81 -2.33
N HIS A 4 -38.68 -22.55 -2.60
CA HIS A 4 -37.78 -21.52 -3.08
C HIS A 4 -36.95 -20.88 -1.93
N ALA A 5 -37.53 -20.79 -0.73
CA ALA A 5 -36.84 -20.27 0.45
C ALA A 5 -35.77 -21.25 0.98
N ASP A 6 -36.06 -22.55 0.91
CA ASP A 6 -35.10 -23.59 1.30
C ASP A 6 -33.95 -23.71 0.31
N TYR A 7 -34.16 -23.56 -0.99
CA TYR A 7 -33.14 -23.52 -2.03
C TYR A 7 -32.20 -22.30 -1.83
N GLN A 8 -32.73 -21.13 -1.52
CA GLN A 8 -31.96 -19.91 -1.22
C GLN A 8 -31.11 -20.07 0.04
N ARG A 9 -31.64 -20.73 1.08
CA ARG A 9 -30.90 -21.04 2.31
C ARG A 9 -29.76 -22.02 2.10
N GLU A 10 -29.98 -23.10 1.34
CA GLU A 10 -28.93 -24.05 0.97
C GLU A 10 -27.81 -23.41 0.12
N GLN A 11 -28.15 -22.55 -0.82
CA GLN A 11 -27.15 -21.81 -1.63
C GLN A 11 -26.34 -20.83 -0.76
N SER A 12 -26.97 -20.17 0.22
CA SER A 12 -26.27 -19.28 1.15
C SER A 12 -25.30 -20.03 2.06
N VAL A 13 -25.69 -21.21 2.56
CA VAL A 13 -24.83 -22.07 3.39
C VAL A 13 -23.66 -22.64 2.58
N LYS A 14 -23.91 -23.10 1.34
CA LYS A 14 -22.85 -23.59 0.42
C LYS A 14 -21.86 -22.48 0.05
N ASN A 15 -22.37 -21.27 -0.20
CA ASN A 15 -21.51 -20.10 -0.49
C ASN A 15 -20.67 -19.66 0.71
N ASN A 16 -21.23 -19.73 1.92
CA ASN A 16 -20.47 -19.40 3.14
C ASN A 16 -19.45 -20.49 3.50
N ALA A 17 -19.77 -21.76 3.31
CA ALA A 17 -18.82 -22.86 3.47
C ALA A 17 -17.70 -22.81 2.42
N ALA A 18 -18.00 -22.51 1.15
CA ALA A 18 -17.01 -22.32 0.10
C ALA A 18 -16.09 -21.12 0.42
N LYS A 19 -16.62 -20.02 0.93
CA LYS A 19 -15.84 -18.84 1.38
C LYS A 19 -14.90 -19.18 2.56
N ALA A 20 -15.37 -19.97 3.53
CA ALA A 20 -14.56 -20.41 4.66
C ALA A 20 -13.43 -21.37 4.24
N VAL A 21 -13.72 -22.34 3.37
CA VAL A 21 -12.73 -23.33 2.89
C VAL A 21 -11.67 -22.66 2.00
N ALA A 22 -12.05 -21.72 1.14
CA ALA A 22 -11.08 -21.03 0.31
C ALA A 22 -10.27 -19.97 1.08
N GLY A 23 -10.84 -19.36 2.13
CA GLY A 23 -10.07 -18.56 3.10
C GLY A 23 -8.97 -19.38 3.79
N SER A 24 -9.28 -20.61 4.18
CA SER A 24 -8.29 -21.53 4.77
C SER A 24 -7.24 -22.01 3.75
N ASN A 25 -7.60 -22.18 2.49
CA ASN A 25 -6.66 -22.53 1.41
C ASN A 25 -5.79 -21.36 0.97
N PHE A 26 -6.30 -20.12 1.05
CA PHE A 26 -5.48 -18.91 0.85
C PHE A 26 -4.40 -18.82 1.93
N GLN A 27 -4.75 -18.99 3.19
CA GLN A 27 -3.77 -19.01 4.29
C GLN A 27 -2.76 -20.17 4.18
N LYS A 28 -3.16 -21.36 3.71
CA LYS A 28 -2.25 -22.50 3.50
C LYS A 28 -1.28 -22.29 2.33
N ARG A 29 -1.58 -21.44 1.35
CA ARG A 29 -0.69 -21.09 0.23
C ARG A 29 0.30 -19.97 0.56
N LEU A 30 0.10 -19.27 1.68
CA LEU A 30 1.03 -18.27 2.21
C LEU A 30 2.21 -18.95 2.93
N HIS A 31 2.96 -19.85 2.26
CA HIS A 31 4.23 -20.34 2.76
C HIS A 31 5.29 -19.24 2.65
N ALA A 32 5.18 -18.23 3.54
CA ALA A 32 6.25 -17.33 3.89
C ALA A 32 6.66 -17.63 5.36
N PRO A 33 7.91 -17.37 5.76
CA PRO A 33 8.44 -17.76 7.08
C PRO A 33 7.72 -17.18 8.28
N ASP A 34 6.81 -16.19 8.07
CA ASP A 34 5.88 -15.70 9.12
C ASP A 34 4.47 -15.59 8.53
N PRO A 35 3.41 -15.95 9.29
CA PRO A 35 2.04 -15.83 8.80
C PRO A 35 1.74 -14.34 8.52
N VAL A 36 1.65 -13.98 7.24
CA VAL A 36 1.16 -12.67 6.85
C VAL A 36 -0.24 -12.52 7.43
N SER A 37 -0.45 -11.54 8.30
CA SER A 37 -1.77 -11.27 8.88
C SER A 37 -2.79 -11.02 7.77
N ALA A 38 -4.05 -11.41 8.01
CA ALA A 38 -5.11 -11.18 7.04
C ALA A 38 -5.31 -9.68 6.79
N PRO A 39 -5.61 -9.25 5.54
CA PRO A 39 -5.97 -7.87 5.26
C PRO A 39 -7.18 -7.44 6.07
N LYS A 40 -7.17 -6.21 6.62
CA LYS A 40 -8.28 -5.65 7.39
C LYS A 40 -9.13 -4.75 6.49
N ILE A 41 -10.42 -5.01 6.40
CA ILE A 41 -11.35 -4.10 5.73
C ILE A 41 -11.62 -2.91 6.64
N ILE A 42 -11.35 -1.70 6.15
CA ILE A 42 -11.64 -0.43 6.85
C ILE A 42 -13.03 0.06 6.47
N PHE A 43 -13.39 -0.04 5.18
CA PHE A 43 -14.67 0.37 4.66
C PHE A 43 -15.02 -0.42 3.39
N GLU A 44 -16.28 -0.70 3.20
CA GLU A 44 -16.79 -1.32 1.97
C GLU A 44 -18.20 -0.82 1.67
N ASP A 45 -18.46 -0.51 0.39
CA ASP A 45 -19.79 -0.25 -0.14
C ASP A 45 -20.03 -0.99 -1.47
N SER A 46 -21.04 -0.60 -2.24
CA SER A 46 -21.36 -1.21 -3.55
C SER A 46 -20.35 -0.86 -4.66
N HIS A 47 -19.49 0.15 -4.48
CA HIS A 47 -18.62 0.73 -5.50
C HIS A 47 -17.14 0.56 -5.24
N LEU A 48 -16.72 0.60 -3.98
CA LEU A 48 -15.30 0.54 -3.57
C LEU A 48 -15.10 -0.22 -2.26
N ILE A 49 -13.87 -0.57 -1.99
CA ILE A 49 -13.40 -1.13 -0.71
C ILE A 49 -12.07 -0.46 -0.32
N ILE A 50 -11.93 -0.16 0.94
CA ILE A 50 -10.71 0.35 1.58
C ILE A 50 -10.16 -0.74 2.48
N VAL A 51 -8.90 -1.09 2.26
CA VAL A 51 -8.24 -2.18 2.96
C VAL A 51 -6.95 -1.70 3.59
N ASP A 52 -6.69 -2.10 4.82
CA ASP A 52 -5.37 -2.03 5.42
C ASP A 52 -4.60 -3.30 5.02
N LYS A 53 -3.62 -3.12 4.14
CA LYS A 53 -2.78 -4.19 3.63
C LYS A 53 -1.67 -4.50 4.64
N PRO A 54 -1.51 -5.73 5.09
CA PRO A 54 -0.35 -6.11 5.89
C PRO A 54 0.94 -6.03 5.07
N ALA A 55 2.08 -5.84 5.75
CA ALA A 55 3.39 -6.02 5.14
C ALA A 55 3.60 -7.46 4.70
N GLY A 56 4.44 -7.69 3.69
CA GLY A 56 4.72 -9.02 3.14
C GLY A 56 3.74 -9.49 2.05
N LEU A 57 2.53 -8.91 1.98
CA LEU A 57 1.53 -9.23 0.97
C LEU A 57 1.74 -8.40 -0.29
N LEU A 58 1.69 -9.04 -1.47
CA LEU A 58 1.67 -8.34 -2.75
C LEU A 58 0.38 -7.52 -2.91
N SER A 59 0.45 -6.34 -3.51
CA SER A 59 -0.73 -5.52 -3.81
C SER A 59 -1.59 -6.11 -4.92
N GLN A 60 -0.94 -6.70 -5.91
CA GLN A 60 -1.54 -7.37 -7.07
C GLN A 60 -0.64 -8.50 -7.53
N GLU A 61 -1.17 -9.38 -8.38
CA GLU A 61 -0.45 -10.48 -8.99
C GLU A 61 0.83 -10.02 -9.71
N ASP A 62 1.85 -10.83 -9.63
CA ASP A 62 3.07 -10.71 -10.39
C ASP A 62 3.50 -12.09 -10.95
N ALA A 63 4.62 -12.15 -11.66
CA ALA A 63 5.11 -13.38 -12.26
C ALA A 63 5.53 -14.47 -11.25
N SER A 64 5.60 -14.15 -9.95
CA SER A 64 6.01 -15.12 -8.91
C SER A 64 4.93 -16.15 -8.58
N GLY A 65 3.66 -15.89 -8.94
CA GLY A 65 2.52 -16.73 -8.56
C GLY A 65 2.18 -16.70 -7.06
N VAL A 66 2.82 -15.83 -6.28
CA VAL A 66 2.53 -15.66 -4.85
C VAL A 66 1.18 -14.97 -4.71
N PRO A 67 0.29 -15.44 -3.79
CA PRO A 67 -1.00 -14.80 -3.56
C PRO A 67 -0.88 -13.31 -3.24
N SER A 68 -1.78 -12.52 -3.81
CA SER A 68 -1.82 -11.08 -3.69
C SER A 68 -3.09 -10.58 -2.99
N LEU A 69 -3.13 -9.31 -2.63
CA LEU A 69 -4.33 -8.66 -2.09
C LEU A 69 -5.48 -8.67 -3.12
N THR A 70 -5.19 -8.57 -4.43
CA THR A 70 -6.23 -8.69 -5.47
C THR A 70 -6.82 -10.08 -5.52
N ASP A 71 -6.07 -11.16 -5.28
CA ASP A 71 -6.59 -12.52 -5.20
C ASP A 71 -7.51 -12.68 -3.99
N TRP A 72 -7.07 -12.16 -2.84
CA TRP A 72 -7.88 -12.14 -1.62
C TRP A 72 -9.21 -11.39 -1.84
N LEU A 73 -9.18 -10.23 -2.52
CA LEU A 73 -10.37 -9.44 -2.82
C LEU A 73 -11.30 -10.12 -3.82
N ARG A 74 -10.77 -10.78 -4.86
CA ARG A 74 -11.58 -11.60 -5.78
C ARG A 74 -12.35 -12.67 -5.03
N HIS A 75 -11.66 -13.33 -4.13
CA HIS A 75 -12.26 -14.33 -3.27
C HIS A 75 -13.32 -13.71 -2.34
N HIS A 76 -13.00 -12.60 -1.66
CA HIS A 76 -13.94 -11.88 -0.80
C HIS A 76 -15.20 -11.44 -1.54
N PHE A 77 -15.08 -10.95 -2.76
CA PHE A 77 -16.22 -10.53 -3.58
C PHE A 77 -16.99 -11.69 -4.26
N GLY A 78 -16.41 -12.88 -4.36
CA GLY A 78 -16.94 -13.98 -5.15
C GLY A 78 -17.01 -13.67 -6.66
N ARG A 79 -16.08 -12.86 -7.18
CA ARG A 79 -16.01 -12.43 -8.58
C ARG A 79 -14.61 -12.01 -8.98
N ASN A 80 -14.33 -12.06 -10.31
CA ASN A 80 -12.98 -11.81 -10.84
C ASN A 80 -12.56 -10.33 -10.89
N TYR A 81 -13.51 -9.40 -10.97
CA TYR A 81 -13.16 -8.00 -11.17
C TYR A 81 -12.76 -7.30 -9.85
N VAL A 82 -11.55 -6.77 -9.83
CA VAL A 82 -11.00 -5.89 -8.79
C VAL A 82 -10.25 -4.75 -9.48
N GLY A 83 -10.76 -3.53 -9.36
CA GLY A 83 -10.12 -2.33 -9.91
C GLY A 83 -9.06 -1.77 -8.96
N THR A 84 -7.79 -2.03 -9.21
CA THR A 84 -6.67 -1.48 -8.43
C THR A 84 -6.45 -0.01 -8.80
N ILE A 85 -6.55 0.90 -7.82
CA ILE A 85 -6.38 2.34 -8.05
C ILE A 85 -4.92 2.77 -7.88
N HIS A 86 -4.26 2.27 -6.85
CA HIS A 86 -2.83 2.47 -6.58
C HIS A 86 -2.24 1.22 -5.95
N ARG A 87 -0.93 1.20 -5.81
CA ARG A 87 -0.21 0.05 -5.25
C ARG A 87 0.71 0.47 -4.11
N LEU A 88 0.94 -0.45 -3.19
CA LEU A 88 2.01 -0.40 -2.20
C LEU A 88 3.06 -1.47 -2.53
N ASP A 89 4.30 -1.23 -2.15
CA ASP A 89 5.35 -2.26 -2.21
C ASP A 89 4.96 -3.45 -1.33
N ARG A 90 5.48 -4.63 -1.62
CA ARG A 90 5.21 -5.87 -0.86
C ARG A 90 5.34 -5.66 0.65
N ASN A 91 6.45 -5.05 1.09
CA ASN A 91 6.77 -4.85 2.50
C ASN A 91 6.24 -3.53 3.10
N THR A 92 5.54 -2.71 2.32
CA THR A 92 4.83 -1.53 2.81
C THR A 92 3.44 -1.94 3.27
N SER A 93 3.07 -1.57 4.49
CA SER A 93 1.73 -1.78 5.05
C SER A 93 0.82 -0.57 4.85
N GLY A 94 -0.49 -0.71 5.11
CA GLY A 94 -1.42 0.39 5.19
C GLY A 94 -2.47 0.45 4.10
N ILE A 95 -3.10 1.61 4.00
CA ILE A 95 -4.34 1.81 3.23
C ILE A 95 -4.14 1.66 1.74
N MET A 96 -5.05 0.88 1.13
CA MET A 96 -5.24 0.78 -0.31
C MET A 96 -6.71 0.93 -0.69
N ILE A 97 -6.96 1.58 -1.83
CA ILE A 97 -8.29 1.76 -2.43
C ILE A 97 -8.45 0.78 -3.58
N PHE A 98 -9.56 0.06 -3.61
CA PHE A 98 -9.96 -0.76 -4.74
C PHE A 98 -11.39 -0.44 -5.17
N ALA A 99 -11.62 -0.45 -6.46
CA ALA A 99 -12.97 -0.31 -7.02
C ALA A 99 -13.62 -1.67 -7.25
N LYS A 100 -14.89 -1.77 -6.88
CA LYS A 100 -15.71 -2.97 -7.10
C LYS A 100 -16.40 -2.96 -8.46
N ARG A 101 -16.37 -1.84 -9.19
CA ARG A 101 -17.02 -1.64 -10.50
C ARG A 101 -16.14 -0.80 -11.42
N THR A 102 -16.23 -1.05 -12.73
CA THR A 102 -15.42 -0.38 -13.76
C THR A 102 -15.63 1.13 -13.78
N LYS A 103 -16.88 1.62 -13.63
CA LYS A 103 -17.19 3.04 -13.55
C LYS A 103 -16.52 3.73 -12.34
N ALA A 104 -16.54 3.07 -11.18
CA ALA A 104 -15.85 3.57 -9.99
C ALA A 104 -14.33 3.58 -10.19
N ALA A 105 -13.76 2.53 -10.80
CA ALA A 105 -12.33 2.47 -11.12
C ALA A 105 -11.90 3.60 -12.05
N SER A 106 -12.66 3.87 -13.11
CA SER A 106 -12.37 4.96 -14.05
C SER A 106 -12.36 6.32 -13.35
N ARG A 107 -13.38 6.62 -12.55
CA ARG A 107 -13.48 7.89 -11.81
C ARG A 107 -12.39 8.06 -10.76
N LEU A 108 -12.09 7.02 -9.99
CA LEU A 108 -11.00 7.05 -9.00
C LEU A 108 -9.64 7.17 -9.67
N SER A 109 -9.40 6.49 -10.79
CA SER A 109 -8.16 6.62 -11.57
C SER A 109 -7.99 8.04 -12.13
N GLU A 110 -9.08 8.66 -12.59
CA GLU A 110 -9.05 10.06 -13.02
C GLU A 110 -8.79 11.00 -11.84
N ALA A 111 -9.44 10.80 -10.71
CA ALA A 111 -9.19 11.58 -9.49
C ALA A 111 -7.72 11.46 -9.03
N LEU A 112 -7.12 10.27 -9.18
CA LEU A 112 -5.69 10.07 -8.89
C LEU A 112 -4.79 10.86 -9.86
N ARG A 113 -5.06 10.84 -11.17
CA ARG A 113 -4.32 11.63 -12.17
C ARG A 113 -4.42 13.13 -11.95
N GLN A 114 -5.58 13.59 -11.46
CA GLN A 114 -5.84 14.99 -11.13
C GLN A 114 -5.35 15.40 -9.72
N ASN A 115 -4.59 14.53 -9.02
CA ASN A 115 -4.11 14.76 -7.65
C ASN A 115 -5.24 15.05 -6.64
N LYS A 116 -6.47 14.58 -6.90
CA LYS A 116 -7.60 14.69 -5.97
C LYS A 116 -7.61 13.59 -4.90
N ILE A 117 -6.75 12.59 -5.03
CA ILE A 117 -6.54 11.55 -4.01
C ILE A 117 -5.28 11.91 -3.23
N ARG A 118 -5.45 12.37 -2.00
CA ARG A 118 -4.35 12.61 -1.06
C ARG A 118 -3.95 11.31 -0.39
N ARG A 119 -2.66 11.03 -0.33
CA ARG A 119 -2.10 9.82 0.28
C ARG A 119 -0.99 10.25 1.22
N THR A 120 -1.17 9.96 2.49
CA THR A 120 -0.20 10.29 3.53
C THR A 120 0.43 9.01 4.06
N TYR A 121 1.73 9.03 4.18
CA TYR A 121 2.53 7.92 4.69
C TYR A 121 3.22 8.33 5.99
N LEU A 122 3.45 7.35 6.86
CA LEU A 122 4.35 7.47 7.98
C LEU A 122 5.59 6.64 7.71
N ALA A 123 6.77 7.22 7.93
CA ALA A 123 8.03 6.53 7.76
C ALA A 123 9.01 6.88 8.88
N TRP A 124 9.71 5.87 9.41
CA TRP A 124 10.90 6.10 10.19
C TRP A 124 12.10 6.25 9.24
N LEU A 125 12.76 7.39 9.31
CA LEU A 125 13.91 7.75 8.50
C LEU A 125 15.16 7.83 9.38
N HIS A 126 16.28 7.33 8.88
CA HIS A 126 17.57 7.53 9.55
C HIS A 126 17.96 9.00 9.58
N GLY A 127 18.56 9.43 10.68
CA GLY A 127 19.02 10.80 10.88
C GLY A 127 17.97 11.73 11.51
N SER A 128 18.31 13.03 11.59
CA SER A 128 17.49 14.07 12.23
C SER A 128 17.07 15.11 11.20
N ILE A 129 15.82 15.05 10.75
CA ILE A 129 15.23 16.03 9.85
C ILE A 129 14.55 17.10 10.68
N ARG A 130 15.04 18.35 10.67
CA ARG A 130 14.62 19.39 11.62
C ARG A 130 13.45 20.25 11.15
N SER A 131 13.14 20.26 9.86
CA SER A 131 12.09 21.11 9.27
C SER A 131 11.36 20.41 8.15
N PRO A 132 10.12 20.84 7.83
CA PRO A 132 9.41 20.36 6.65
C PRO A 132 10.23 20.61 5.38
N GLN A 133 10.12 19.68 4.43
CA GLN A 133 10.84 19.74 3.16
C GLN A 133 9.93 19.28 2.00
N LYS A 134 10.22 19.78 0.82
CA LYS A 134 9.64 19.30 -0.44
C LYS A 134 10.77 18.85 -1.35
N TRP A 135 10.68 17.62 -1.88
CA TRP A 135 11.72 17.03 -2.71
C TRP A 135 11.18 16.73 -4.11
N ILE A 136 11.91 17.19 -5.10
CA ILE A 136 11.63 16.94 -6.52
C ILE A 136 12.84 16.20 -7.08
N HIS A 137 12.61 15.01 -7.64
CA HIS A 137 13.62 14.21 -8.31
C HIS A 137 13.05 13.64 -9.63
N TRP A 138 13.93 13.16 -10.47
CA TRP A 138 13.58 12.38 -11.64
C TRP A 138 14.01 10.94 -11.43
N LEU A 139 13.07 10.02 -11.56
CA LEU A 139 13.26 8.61 -11.27
C LEU A 139 13.22 7.79 -12.56
N LEU A 140 14.17 6.86 -12.68
CA LEU A 140 14.22 5.87 -13.75
C LEU A 140 14.16 4.47 -13.12
N LYS A 141 13.23 3.64 -13.58
CA LYS A 141 13.11 2.25 -13.17
C LYS A 141 13.88 1.35 -14.14
N ASP A 142 14.69 0.49 -13.60
CA ASP A 142 15.26 -0.68 -14.26
C ASP A 142 14.26 -1.84 -14.02
N GLU A 143 13.56 -2.25 -15.07
CA GLU A 143 12.50 -3.26 -14.94
C GLU A 143 13.08 -4.65 -14.65
N GLU A 144 14.24 -5.00 -15.23
CA GLU A 144 14.89 -6.31 -15.06
C GLU A 144 15.34 -6.50 -13.62
N LYS A 145 15.99 -5.48 -13.04
CA LYS A 145 16.48 -5.51 -11.65
C LYS A 145 15.40 -5.10 -10.64
N ASN A 146 14.21 -4.69 -11.13
CA ASN A 146 13.17 -4.07 -10.31
C ASN A 146 13.74 -2.99 -9.38
N HIS A 147 14.69 -2.19 -9.88
CA HIS A 147 15.40 -1.16 -9.12
C HIS A 147 15.09 0.23 -9.68
N VAL A 148 14.97 1.24 -8.80
CA VAL A 148 14.70 2.62 -9.18
C VAL A 148 15.87 3.49 -8.73
N ARG A 149 16.29 4.45 -9.55
CA ARG A 149 17.36 5.38 -9.21
C ARG A 149 16.98 6.81 -9.58
N VAL A 150 17.58 7.77 -8.86
CA VAL A 150 17.51 9.19 -9.23
C VAL A 150 18.43 9.41 -10.43
N VAL A 151 17.94 10.17 -11.41
CA VAL A 151 18.63 10.48 -12.65
C VAL A 151 18.46 11.96 -13.01
N SER A 152 19.18 12.42 -14.03
CA SER A 152 18.98 13.76 -14.60
C SER A 152 17.57 13.89 -15.23
N PRO A 153 16.93 15.07 -15.18
CA PRO A 153 15.67 15.34 -15.88
C PRO A 153 15.71 15.05 -17.39
N ARG A 154 16.91 15.13 -17.99
CA ARG A 154 17.12 14.87 -19.42
C ARG A 154 17.29 13.39 -19.78
N THR A 155 17.31 12.50 -18.80
CA THR A 155 17.43 11.04 -19.02
C THR A 155 16.16 10.52 -19.67
N HIS A 156 16.31 9.84 -20.81
CA HIS A 156 15.17 9.23 -21.51
C HIS A 156 14.44 8.23 -20.60
N GLY A 157 13.10 8.30 -20.54
CA GLY A 157 12.26 7.47 -19.70
C GLY A 157 12.20 7.89 -18.22
N ALA A 158 12.95 8.92 -17.81
CA ALA A 158 12.86 9.46 -16.46
C ALA A 158 11.47 10.08 -16.19
N LYS A 159 10.96 9.88 -14.98
CA LYS A 159 9.65 10.39 -14.55
C LYS A 159 9.82 11.28 -13.33
N GLU A 160 9.21 12.44 -13.35
CA GLU A 160 9.20 13.34 -12.22
C GLU A 160 8.53 12.70 -11.00
N ALA A 161 9.11 12.92 -9.83
CA ALA A 161 8.68 12.40 -8.54
C ALA A 161 8.73 13.51 -7.49
N ILE A 162 7.58 13.84 -6.92
CA ILE A 162 7.40 14.93 -5.96
C ILE A 162 6.79 14.38 -4.69
N LEU A 163 7.41 14.71 -3.55
CA LEU A 163 6.86 14.48 -2.22
C LEU A 163 7.13 15.66 -1.30
N SER A 164 6.26 15.84 -0.33
CA SER A 164 6.45 16.73 0.82
C SER A 164 6.63 15.88 2.08
N LEU A 165 7.49 16.33 2.98
CA LEU A 165 7.83 15.64 4.21
C LEU A 165 7.77 16.61 5.40
N LYS A 166 7.15 16.15 6.50
CA LYS A 166 7.08 16.87 7.76
C LYS A 166 7.58 15.97 8.90
N PRO A 167 8.64 16.35 9.65
CA PRO A 167 9.05 15.60 10.82
C PRO A 167 7.99 15.71 11.92
N LEU A 168 7.66 14.57 12.55
CA LEU A 168 6.67 14.49 13.63
C LEU A 168 7.32 14.21 15.00
N ARG A 169 8.26 13.26 15.04
CA ARG A 169 8.86 12.78 16.28
C ARG A 169 10.28 12.29 16.05
N TYR A 170 11.11 12.37 17.07
CA TYR A 170 12.47 11.83 17.08
C TYR A 170 12.54 10.64 18.04
N ALA A 171 13.34 9.67 17.69
CA ALA A 171 13.65 8.50 18.52
C ALA A 171 15.10 8.04 18.29
N GLU A 172 15.54 7.14 19.14
CA GLU A 172 16.79 6.41 18.94
C GLU A 172 16.50 4.91 19.07
N LYS A 173 17.07 4.12 18.17
CA LYS A 173 16.97 2.66 18.19
C LYS A 173 18.30 2.06 17.73
N ASN A 174 18.86 1.15 18.53
CA ASN A 174 20.15 0.50 18.26
C ASN A 174 21.29 1.50 18.01
N GLY A 175 21.34 2.61 18.78
CA GLY A 175 22.34 3.67 18.63
C GLY A 175 22.17 4.56 17.38
N LYS A 176 21.08 4.40 16.61
CA LYS A 176 20.79 5.18 15.41
C LYS A 176 19.69 6.20 15.70
N LYS A 177 19.96 7.48 15.35
CA LYS A 177 18.95 8.55 15.43
C LYS A 177 17.94 8.36 14.32
N LEU A 178 16.66 8.50 14.65
CA LEU A 178 15.53 8.31 13.75
C LEU A 178 14.58 9.51 13.80
N THR A 179 13.98 9.83 12.67
CA THR A 179 12.88 10.79 12.55
C THR A 179 11.64 10.04 12.05
N LEU A 180 10.54 10.05 12.81
CA LEU A 180 9.22 9.72 12.28
C LEU A 180 8.75 10.89 11.43
N ALA A 181 8.53 10.65 10.17
CA ALA A 181 8.08 11.67 9.23
C ALA A 181 6.71 11.32 8.64
N GLU A 182 5.88 12.34 8.51
CA GLU A 182 4.70 12.34 7.67
C GLU A 182 5.10 12.72 6.24
N ILE A 183 4.70 11.92 5.26
CA ILE A 183 5.08 12.11 3.87
C ILE A 183 3.82 12.13 3.01
N GLU A 184 3.61 13.21 2.26
CA GLU A 184 2.53 13.35 1.29
C GLU A 184 3.10 13.21 -0.13
N LEU A 185 2.44 12.38 -0.96
CA LEU A 185 2.84 12.14 -2.35
C LEU A 185 1.99 12.95 -3.32
N GLU A 186 2.63 13.82 -4.12
CA GLU A 186 2.02 14.44 -5.30
C GLU A 186 2.07 13.50 -6.52
N THR A 187 3.09 12.65 -6.60
CA THR A 187 3.24 11.61 -7.62
C THR A 187 3.29 10.22 -6.98
N GLY A 188 3.12 9.15 -7.77
CA GLY A 188 3.13 7.77 -7.28
C GLY A 188 4.04 6.86 -8.12
N ARG A 189 5.37 7.10 -8.11
CA ARG A 189 6.35 6.26 -8.82
C ARG A 189 6.71 5.03 -7.99
N SER A 190 7.16 3.98 -8.68
CA SER A 190 7.64 2.77 -7.98
C SER A 190 8.72 3.14 -6.98
N HIS A 191 8.64 2.61 -5.76
CA HIS A 191 9.60 2.81 -4.67
C HIS A 191 9.90 4.28 -4.34
N GLN A 192 9.04 5.23 -4.73
CA GLN A 192 9.32 6.67 -4.74
C GLN A 192 9.88 7.18 -3.41
N ILE A 193 9.16 6.97 -2.30
CA ILE A 193 9.57 7.44 -0.97
C ILE A 193 10.94 6.89 -0.62
N ARG A 194 11.14 5.59 -0.78
CA ARG A 194 12.37 4.87 -0.42
C ARG A 194 13.58 5.43 -1.16
N VAL A 195 13.45 5.63 -2.48
CA VAL A 195 14.54 6.16 -3.33
C VAL A 195 14.82 7.62 -3.03
N GLN A 196 13.78 8.46 -2.89
CA GLN A 196 13.98 9.89 -2.64
C GLN A 196 14.58 10.14 -1.25
N CYS A 197 14.13 9.43 -0.22
CA CYS A 197 14.68 9.51 1.13
C CYS A 197 16.15 9.07 1.15
N SER A 198 16.49 7.98 0.50
CA SER A 198 17.87 7.51 0.38
C SER A 198 18.77 8.53 -0.35
N ALA A 199 18.31 9.08 -1.47
CA ALA A 199 19.04 10.09 -2.24
C ALA A 199 19.30 11.40 -1.45
N LYS A 200 18.46 11.69 -0.45
CA LYS A 200 18.62 12.83 0.45
C LYS A 200 19.47 12.54 1.70
N GLY A 201 19.99 11.32 1.82
CA GLY A 201 20.79 10.91 2.97
C GLY A 201 19.97 10.54 4.23
N PHE A 202 18.65 10.39 4.08
CA PHE A 202 17.73 9.98 5.15
C PHE A 202 16.97 8.69 4.75
N PRO A 203 17.66 7.56 4.51
CA PRO A 203 16.99 6.35 4.04
C PRO A 203 15.93 5.88 5.03
N VAL A 204 14.91 5.19 4.51
CA VAL A 204 13.89 4.55 5.34
C VAL A 204 14.56 3.48 6.20
N ALA A 205 14.32 3.49 7.50
CA ALA A 205 14.92 2.55 8.44
C ALA A 205 14.42 1.11 8.13
N GLY A 206 15.34 0.14 8.14
CA GLY A 206 15.07 -1.25 7.75
C GLY A 206 15.00 -1.47 6.23
N ASP A 207 15.28 -0.47 5.41
CA ASP A 207 15.31 -0.61 3.96
C ASP A 207 16.69 -1.07 3.45
N VAL A 208 16.88 -2.38 3.35
CA VAL A 208 18.13 -2.98 2.88
C VAL A 208 18.35 -2.81 1.36
N LYS A 209 17.33 -2.42 0.60
CA LYS A 209 17.43 -2.25 -0.85
C LYS A 209 17.94 -0.86 -1.26
N TYR A 210 17.48 0.19 -0.59
CA TYR A 210 17.80 1.57 -0.89
C TYR A 210 18.56 2.27 0.24
N GLY A 211 18.60 1.68 1.40
CA GLY A 211 19.36 2.13 2.57
C GLY A 211 20.67 1.35 2.72
N GLN A 212 20.97 0.97 3.94
CA GLN A 212 22.16 0.18 4.27
C GLN A 212 21.79 -1.32 4.19
N PRO A 213 22.55 -2.16 3.46
CA PRO A 213 22.27 -3.60 3.33
C PRO A 213 22.16 -4.34 4.68
N GLU A 214 22.93 -3.91 5.69
CA GLU A 214 22.96 -4.49 7.03
C GLU A 214 22.02 -3.80 8.03
N ASP A 215 21.07 -2.99 7.56
CA ASP A 215 20.16 -2.27 8.45
C ASP A 215 19.16 -3.21 9.11
N LYS A 216 19.34 -3.45 10.40
CA LYS A 216 18.48 -4.26 11.28
C LYS A 216 17.63 -3.41 12.22
N THR A 217 17.49 -2.09 11.96
CA THR A 217 16.70 -1.19 12.81
C THR A 217 15.24 -1.62 12.86
N PHE A 218 14.70 -2.05 11.71
CA PHE A 218 13.41 -2.73 11.59
C PHE A 218 13.58 -3.95 10.69
N LEU A 219 12.68 -4.93 10.81
CA LEU A 219 12.69 -6.17 10.00
C LEU A 219 12.27 -5.94 8.54
N ARG A 220 11.75 -4.78 8.23
CA ARG A 220 11.30 -4.34 6.91
C ARG A 220 11.46 -2.83 6.76
N PRO A 221 11.34 -2.26 5.56
CA PRO A 221 11.22 -0.80 5.43
C PRO A 221 10.12 -0.25 6.32
N ALA A 222 10.49 0.63 7.25
CA ALA A 222 9.57 1.24 8.22
C ALA A 222 8.71 2.30 7.52
N LEU A 223 7.86 1.84 6.61
CA LEU A 223 6.99 2.64 5.76
C LEU A 223 5.55 2.10 5.82
N HIS A 224 4.60 3.01 6.05
CA HIS A 224 3.19 2.70 6.21
C HIS A 224 2.31 3.74 5.52
N SER A 225 1.34 3.32 4.72
CA SER A 225 0.31 4.17 4.13
C SER A 225 -0.76 4.47 5.17
N ALA A 226 -0.60 5.60 5.88
CA ALA A 226 -1.37 5.90 7.10
C ALA A 226 -2.74 6.50 6.82
N SER A 227 -2.88 7.29 5.73
CA SER A 227 -4.19 7.87 5.42
C SER A 227 -4.41 8.05 3.93
N VAL A 228 -5.69 8.10 3.57
CA VAL A 228 -6.14 8.45 2.24
C VAL A 228 -7.38 9.34 2.32
N SER A 229 -7.43 10.38 1.48
CA SER A 229 -8.60 11.25 1.33
C SER A 229 -8.89 11.44 -0.15
N PHE A 230 -10.15 11.24 -0.57
CA PHE A 230 -10.54 11.26 -1.97
C PHE A 230 -12.03 11.57 -2.15
N PRO A 231 -12.47 12.10 -3.31
CA PRO A 231 -13.88 12.21 -3.65
C PRO A 231 -14.45 10.82 -3.93
N HIS A 232 -15.55 10.48 -3.28
CA HIS A 232 -16.24 9.21 -3.52
C HIS A 232 -16.74 9.13 -4.97
N PRO A 233 -16.47 8.02 -5.71
CA PRO A 233 -16.63 7.99 -7.17
C PRO A 233 -18.07 8.15 -7.67
N MET A 234 -19.08 8.08 -6.81
CA MET A 234 -20.48 8.19 -7.19
C MET A 234 -21.19 9.40 -6.59
N THR A 235 -20.72 9.90 -5.45
CA THR A 235 -21.39 11.01 -4.73
C THR A 235 -20.56 12.29 -4.69
N ASP A 236 -19.29 12.23 -5.13
CA ASP A 236 -18.28 13.30 -5.06
C ASP A 236 -17.99 13.84 -3.64
N GLN A 237 -18.63 13.28 -2.61
CA GLN A 237 -18.33 13.60 -1.22
C GLN A 237 -16.91 13.18 -0.85
N ILE A 238 -16.16 14.06 -0.20
CA ILE A 238 -14.82 13.72 0.31
C ILE A 238 -14.94 12.68 1.41
N ARG A 239 -14.21 11.60 1.25
CA ARG A 239 -14.07 10.52 2.23
C ARG A 239 -12.61 10.42 2.66
N SER A 240 -12.40 10.25 3.96
CA SER A 240 -11.06 10.09 4.55
C SER A 240 -11.02 8.87 5.45
N TYR A 241 -9.95 8.11 5.34
CA TYR A 241 -9.73 6.88 6.11
C TYR A 241 -8.31 6.87 6.67
N LEU A 242 -8.17 6.27 7.86
CA LEU A 242 -6.91 6.17 8.58
C LEU A 242 -6.59 4.69 8.86
N ALA A 243 -5.30 4.35 8.83
CA ALA A 243 -4.77 3.12 9.39
C ALA A 243 -3.70 3.49 10.42
N GLU A 244 -3.79 2.90 11.60
CA GLU A 244 -2.82 3.12 12.67
C GLU A 244 -1.46 2.53 12.30
N LEU A 245 -0.39 3.17 12.81
CA LEU A 245 0.95 2.63 12.65
C LEU A 245 1.02 1.25 13.29
N PRO A 246 1.39 0.20 12.54
CA PRO A 246 1.33 -1.17 13.04
C PRO A 246 2.37 -1.40 14.16
N PRO A 247 2.15 -2.37 15.05
CA PRO A 247 2.99 -2.60 16.23
C PRO A 247 4.49 -2.76 15.93
N ASP A 248 4.83 -3.41 14.80
CA ASP A 248 6.22 -3.62 14.38
C ASP A 248 6.96 -2.32 13.98
N LEU A 249 6.24 -1.22 13.80
CA LEU A 249 6.79 0.12 13.50
C LEU A 249 6.63 1.13 14.66
N GLN A 250 6.08 0.72 15.79
CA GLN A 250 5.96 1.57 16.98
C GLN A 250 7.31 1.64 17.74
N LEU A 251 7.69 2.84 18.24
CA LEU A 251 8.84 3.12 19.10
C LEU A 251 8.42 3.97 20.28
#